data_902db9d32fc902e607674b133d0d16f8
#
_entry.id   902db9d32fc902e607674b133d0d16f8
#
_cell.length_a   1.000
_cell.length_b   1.000
_cell.length_c   1.000
_cell.angle_alpha   90.00
_cell.angle_beta   90.00
_cell.angle_gamma   90.00
#
_symmetry.space_group_name_H-M   'P 1'
#
loop_
_entity.id
_entity.type
_entity.pdbx_description
1 polymer ?
#
loop_
_entity_poly.entity_id
_entity_poly.type
_entity_poly.pdbx_seq_one_letter_code
_entity_poly.pdbx_strand_id
1 'polypeptide(L)'
;NSEITVIQDFASDREAAGQAAVSTRLYLEEGAKIRLIQIQRLGSEFTFMNDIGALCEEKASVEVIQLILGGKNTYLGCKTTLQGRESSMNADTAYIVDGDGRLDMNYVALHEGKKTQSNMQAGGVLRDHAFKLYRGTIDFKWGAKGAVGNEKEDVLLLSNDVVNQTIPLILCAEEDVEGNHGATIGKLDDELLFYLESRGLNREQIYEMMAMAKV
;
A
#
# COMPACT_ATOMS: atom_id res chain seq x y z
N ASN A 1 14.02 -3.17 -23.88
CA ASN A 1 14.49 -3.17 -22.48
C ASN A 1 14.79 -1.73 -22.05
N SER A 2 13.85 -1.06 -21.42
CA SER A 2 14.04 0.27 -20.81
C SER A 2 13.77 0.17 -19.31
N GLU A 3 14.46 1.00 -18.55
CA GLU A 3 14.25 1.12 -17.10
C GLU A 3 14.10 2.60 -16.76
N ILE A 4 13.05 2.94 -16.00
CA ILE A 4 12.76 4.32 -15.61
C ILE A 4 12.28 4.37 -14.16
N THR A 5 12.68 5.41 -13.44
CA THR A 5 12.12 5.78 -12.14
C THR A 5 11.35 7.09 -12.28
N VAL A 6 10.11 7.10 -11.86
CA VAL A 6 9.24 8.27 -11.83
C VAL A 6 8.93 8.60 -10.37
N ILE A 7 9.14 9.83 -9.97
CA ILE A 7 8.80 10.33 -8.63
C ILE A 7 7.69 11.35 -8.77
N GLN A 8 6.60 11.14 -8.03
CA GLN A 8 5.47 12.06 -7.93
C GLN A 8 5.33 12.49 -6.48
N ASP A 9 5.52 13.77 -6.21
CA ASP A 9 5.37 14.37 -4.88
C ASP A 9 4.11 15.24 -4.85
N PHE A 10 3.14 14.86 -4.03
CA PHE A 10 1.88 15.55 -3.82
C PHE A 10 1.93 16.27 -2.48
N ALA A 11 2.16 17.57 -2.50
CA ALA A 11 2.34 18.37 -1.31
C ALA A 11 1.43 19.61 -1.30
N SER A 12 1.02 20.01 -0.13
CA SER A 12 0.35 21.28 0.13
C SER A 12 0.74 21.81 1.51
N ASP A 13 0.31 23.03 1.85
CA ASP A 13 0.41 23.50 3.21
C ASP A 13 -0.39 22.61 4.17
N ARG A 14 0.05 22.52 5.42
CA ARG A 14 -0.52 21.59 6.42
C ARG A 14 -2.02 21.82 6.66
N GLU A 15 -2.48 23.06 6.62
CA GLU A 15 -3.87 23.43 6.84
C GLU A 15 -4.67 23.60 5.54
N ALA A 16 -4.06 23.27 4.40
CA ALA A 16 -4.74 23.41 3.12
C ALA A 16 -5.93 22.46 3.03
N ALA A 17 -7.02 22.99 2.51
CA ALA A 17 -8.22 22.25 2.19
C ALA A 17 -8.40 22.19 0.67
N GLY A 18 -8.89 21.06 0.18
CA GLY A 18 -9.14 20.89 -1.26
C GLY A 18 -9.36 19.46 -1.67
N GLN A 19 -9.41 19.28 -2.97
CA GLN A 19 -9.53 17.95 -3.57
C GLN A 19 -8.56 17.81 -4.73
N ALA A 20 -7.90 16.66 -4.83
CA ALA A 20 -7.08 16.31 -5.98
C ALA A 20 -7.37 14.87 -6.41
N ALA A 21 -7.40 14.66 -7.71
CA ALA A 21 -7.51 13.34 -8.31
C ALA A 21 -6.39 13.13 -9.32
N VAL A 22 -5.69 12.01 -9.20
CA VAL A 22 -4.60 11.63 -10.10
C VAL A 22 -4.90 10.24 -10.67
N SER A 23 -4.67 10.09 -11.97
CA SER A 23 -4.75 8.80 -12.64
C SER A 23 -3.46 8.55 -13.40
N THR A 24 -2.76 7.47 -13.07
CA THR A 24 -1.53 7.05 -13.73
C THR A 24 -1.79 5.79 -14.52
N ARG A 25 -1.38 5.75 -15.79
CA ARG A 25 -1.49 4.56 -16.66
C ARG A 25 -0.13 4.20 -17.19
N LEU A 26 0.26 2.94 -16.97
CA LEU A 26 1.57 2.39 -17.28
C LEU A 26 1.40 1.22 -18.25
N TYR A 27 2.06 1.32 -19.39
CA TYR A 27 2.11 0.24 -20.38
C TYR A 27 3.57 -0.19 -20.53
N LEU A 28 3.88 -1.41 -20.09
CA LEU A 28 5.21 -1.93 -20.08
C LEU A 28 5.33 -3.03 -21.13
N GLU A 29 6.06 -2.71 -22.21
CA GLU A 29 6.41 -3.67 -23.24
C GLU A 29 7.45 -4.69 -22.71
N GLU A 30 7.73 -5.70 -23.51
CA GLU A 30 8.64 -6.80 -23.17
C GLU A 30 9.95 -6.32 -22.50
N GLY A 31 10.24 -6.84 -21.31
CA GLY A 31 11.43 -6.58 -20.53
C GLY A 31 11.57 -5.14 -20.01
N ALA A 32 10.55 -4.30 -20.16
CA ALA A 32 10.56 -2.95 -19.60
C ALA A 32 10.39 -2.97 -18.07
N LYS A 33 11.04 -2.02 -17.39
CA LYS A 33 10.97 -1.87 -15.94
C LYS A 33 10.60 -0.45 -15.57
N ILE A 34 9.66 -0.30 -14.65
CA ILE A 34 9.33 1.00 -14.07
C ILE A 34 9.29 0.91 -12.56
N ARG A 35 9.87 1.93 -11.91
CA ARG A 35 9.68 2.24 -10.50
C ARG A 35 8.90 3.54 -10.39
N LEU A 36 7.69 3.48 -9.83
CA LEU A 36 6.85 4.64 -9.55
C LEU A 36 6.88 4.89 -8.04
N ILE A 37 7.42 6.02 -7.63
CA ILE A 37 7.45 6.46 -6.24
C ILE A 37 6.47 7.60 -6.08
N GLN A 38 5.51 7.47 -5.17
CA GLN A 38 4.53 8.49 -4.86
C GLN A 38 4.61 8.88 -3.39
N ILE A 39 4.79 10.16 -3.12
CA ILE A 39 4.85 10.71 -1.77
C ILE A 39 3.66 11.67 -1.63
N GLN A 40 2.79 11.40 -0.65
CA GLN A 40 1.62 12.24 -0.38
C GLN A 40 1.81 12.92 0.98
N ARG A 41 1.86 14.25 0.95
CA ARG A 41 2.03 15.15 2.09
C ARG A 41 1.03 16.30 2.00
N LEU A 42 -0.24 15.96 1.81
CA LEU A 42 -1.32 16.93 1.68
C LEU A 42 -1.86 17.35 3.05
N GLY A 43 -2.43 18.53 3.11
CA GLY A 43 -2.97 19.10 4.34
C GLY A 43 -4.12 18.28 4.94
N SER A 44 -4.35 18.48 6.24
CA SER A 44 -5.30 17.72 7.07
C SER A 44 -6.77 17.85 6.66
N GLU A 45 -7.13 18.80 5.80
CA GLU A 45 -8.48 18.98 5.25
C GLU A 45 -8.58 18.61 3.76
N PHE A 46 -7.55 17.94 3.23
CA PHE A 46 -7.46 17.57 1.82
C PHE A 46 -8.09 16.20 1.54
N THR A 47 -8.88 16.10 0.47
CA THR A 47 -9.33 14.81 -0.09
C THR A 47 -8.49 14.45 -1.31
N PHE A 48 -7.86 13.29 -1.29
CA PHE A 48 -6.97 12.80 -2.35
C PHE A 48 -7.46 11.49 -2.92
N MET A 49 -7.55 11.43 -4.22
CA MET A 49 -7.88 10.21 -4.98
C MET A 49 -6.75 9.92 -5.95
N ASN A 50 -6.19 8.72 -5.89
CA ASN A 50 -5.09 8.31 -6.76
C ASN A 50 -5.35 6.89 -7.28
N ASP A 51 -5.33 6.75 -8.61
CA ASP A 51 -5.59 5.48 -9.26
C ASP A 51 -4.47 5.12 -10.25
N ILE A 52 -3.84 3.98 -10.03
CA ILE A 52 -2.75 3.44 -10.84
C ILE A 52 -3.27 2.22 -11.60
N GLY A 53 -3.14 2.22 -12.92
CA GLY A 53 -3.35 1.06 -13.76
C GLY A 53 -2.08 0.70 -14.51
N ALA A 54 -1.63 -0.55 -14.41
CA ALA A 54 -0.47 -1.05 -15.12
C ALA A 54 -0.81 -2.29 -15.95
N LEU A 55 -0.20 -2.39 -17.14
CA LEU A 55 -0.21 -3.56 -17.98
C LEU A 55 1.24 -3.98 -18.25
N CYS A 56 1.57 -5.22 -17.89
CA CYS A 56 2.93 -5.76 -18.02
C CYS A 56 2.95 -6.89 -19.05
N GLU A 57 3.71 -6.69 -20.13
CA GLU A 57 4.02 -7.72 -21.12
C GLU A 57 5.12 -8.67 -20.63
N GLU A 58 5.64 -9.54 -21.53
CA GLU A 58 6.62 -10.57 -21.17
C GLU A 58 7.84 -10.00 -20.44
N LYS A 59 8.16 -10.54 -19.27
CA LYS A 59 9.30 -10.14 -18.41
C LYS A 59 9.32 -8.66 -18.00
N ALA A 60 8.22 -7.94 -18.21
CA ALA A 60 8.09 -6.57 -17.72
C ALA A 60 7.87 -6.54 -16.20
N SER A 61 8.36 -5.49 -15.56
CA SER A 61 8.31 -5.34 -14.09
C SER A 61 7.84 -3.95 -13.69
N VAL A 62 6.83 -3.88 -12.84
CA VAL A 62 6.38 -2.63 -12.23
C VAL A 62 6.61 -2.69 -10.71
N GLU A 63 7.23 -1.65 -10.18
CA GLU A 63 7.37 -1.40 -8.75
C GLU A 63 6.66 -0.10 -8.41
N VAL A 64 5.74 -0.15 -7.47
CA VAL A 64 4.98 1.00 -6.96
C VAL A 64 5.31 1.17 -5.49
N ILE A 65 5.86 2.31 -5.13
CA ILE A 65 6.16 2.67 -3.74
C ILE A 65 5.31 3.88 -3.39
N GLN A 66 4.48 3.77 -2.35
CA GLN A 66 3.62 4.85 -1.90
C GLN A 66 3.89 5.19 -0.44
N LEU A 67 4.11 6.47 -0.16
CA LEU A 67 4.26 7.00 1.19
C LEU A 67 3.14 8.00 1.45
N ILE A 68 2.26 7.68 2.40
CA ILE A 68 1.06 8.45 2.72
C ILE A 68 1.19 9.07 4.10
N LEU A 69 1.43 10.38 4.14
CA LEU A 69 1.76 11.12 5.36
C LEU A 69 0.78 12.25 5.70
N GLY A 70 -0.36 12.32 5.02
CA GLY A 70 -1.33 13.39 5.26
C GLY A 70 -2.65 13.16 4.56
N GLY A 71 -3.45 14.23 4.45
CA GLY A 71 -4.80 14.19 3.89
C GLY A 71 -5.85 13.75 4.90
N LYS A 72 -7.07 14.29 4.76
CA LYS A 72 -8.24 13.89 5.55
C LYS A 72 -8.87 12.60 5.03
N ASN A 73 -9.10 12.56 3.72
CA ASN A 73 -9.63 11.38 3.06
C ASN A 73 -8.70 11.01 1.90
N THR A 74 -8.10 9.83 1.98
CA THR A 74 -7.20 9.33 0.93
C THR A 74 -7.75 8.03 0.37
N TYR A 75 -7.94 7.99 -0.95
CA TYR A 75 -8.42 6.83 -1.68
C TYR A 75 -7.37 6.41 -2.70
N LEU A 76 -6.84 5.19 -2.55
CA LEU A 76 -5.80 4.64 -3.41
C LEU A 76 -6.32 3.44 -4.18
N GLY A 77 -6.18 3.46 -5.49
CA GLY A 77 -6.37 2.33 -6.37
C GLY A 77 -5.06 1.94 -7.04
N CYS A 78 -4.75 0.65 -7.07
CA CYS A 78 -3.64 0.12 -7.84
C CYS A 78 -4.03 -1.23 -8.46
N LYS A 79 -4.18 -1.27 -9.77
CA LYS A 79 -4.45 -2.50 -10.50
C LYS A 79 -3.35 -2.77 -11.51
N THR A 80 -2.68 -3.91 -11.38
CA THR A 80 -1.70 -4.39 -12.34
C THR A 80 -2.19 -5.66 -13.02
N THR A 81 -2.21 -5.64 -14.36
CA THR A 81 -2.44 -6.83 -15.17
C THR A 81 -1.09 -7.40 -15.62
N LEU A 82 -0.77 -8.58 -15.13
CA LEU A 82 0.41 -9.35 -15.46
C LEU A 82 0.09 -10.27 -16.64
N GLN A 83 0.06 -9.70 -17.85
CA GLN A 83 -0.38 -10.35 -19.08
C GLN A 83 0.71 -11.24 -19.67
N GLY A 84 1.93 -10.76 -19.66
CA GLY A 84 3.06 -11.48 -20.26
C GLY A 84 3.68 -12.50 -19.31
N ARG A 85 4.27 -13.53 -19.89
CA ARG A 85 5.02 -14.55 -19.15
C ARG A 85 6.15 -13.90 -18.33
N GLU A 86 6.32 -14.36 -17.08
CA GLU A 86 7.39 -13.92 -16.18
C GLU A 86 7.33 -12.40 -15.85
N SER A 87 6.20 -11.74 -16.11
CA SER A 87 6.00 -10.36 -15.66
C SER A 87 5.78 -10.28 -14.16
N SER A 88 6.09 -9.12 -13.56
CA SER A 88 6.05 -8.98 -12.11
C SER A 88 5.53 -7.62 -11.64
N MET A 89 4.96 -7.62 -10.44
CA MET A 89 4.50 -6.45 -9.70
C MET A 89 5.02 -6.49 -8.27
N ASN A 90 5.59 -5.38 -7.81
CA ASN A 90 5.78 -5.10 -6.39
C ASN A 90 5.04 -3.81 -6.04
N ALA A 91 4.25 -3.83 -4.97
CA ALA A 91 3.57 -2.66 -4.46
C ALA A 91 3.81 -2.55 -2.96
N ASP A 92 4.54 -1.52 -2.55
CA ASP A 92 4.88 -1.24 -1.16
C ASP A 92 4.22 0.08 -0.76
N THR A 93 3.38 0.03 0.27
CA THR A 93 2.68 1.21 0.78
C THR A 93 2.96 1.38 2.26
N ALA A 94 3.52 2.53 2.61
CA ALA A 94 3.71 2.95 3.99
C ALA A 94 2.80 4.14 4.30
N TYR A 95 2.17 4.15 5.50
CA TYR A 95 1.21 5.18 5.86
C TYR A 95 1.23 5.53 7.34
N ILE A 96 0.87 6.80 7.61
CA ILE A 96 0.49 7.28 8.94
C ILE A 96 -0.89 7.92 8.78
N VAL A 97 -1.88 7.44 9.54
CA VAL A 97 -3.22 8.03 9.56
C VAL A 97 -3.57 8.41 10.99
N ASP A 98 -3.91 9.68 11.17
CA ASP A 98 -4.18 10.26 12.48
C ASP A 98 -5.46 11.13 12.49
N GLY A 99 -5.84 11.62 13.67
CA GLY A 99 -7.05 12.38 13.87
C GLY A 99 -8.29 11.62 13.40
N ASP A 100 -9.13 12.27 12.60
CA ASP A 100 -10.29 11.69 11.93
C ASP A 100 -9.98 11.26 10.49
N GLY A 101 -8.70 11.05 10.18
CA GLY A 101 -8.21 10.69 8.85
C GLY A 101 -8.75 9.36 8.36
N ARG A 102 -8.99 9.26 7.05
CA ARG A 102 -9.48 8.06 6.39
C ARG A 102 -8.58 7.65 5.24
N LEU A 103 -8.15 6.38 5.27
CA LEU A 103 -7.38 5.77 4.20
C LEU A 103 -8.13 4.55 3.67
N ASP A 104 -8.47 4.56 2.39
CA ASP A 104 -9.08 3.44 1.68
C ASP A 104 -8.18 3.02 0.52
N MET A 105 -7.71 1.78 0.56
CA MET A 105 -6.79 1.21 -0.43
C MET A 105 -7.44 0.00 -1.10
N ASN A 106 -7.34 -0.07 -2.43
CA ASN A 106 -7.82 -1.21 -3.22
C ASN A 106 -6.76 -1.63 -4.24
N TYR A 107 -6.05 -2.70 -3.94
CA TYR A 107 -4.94 -3.20 -4.75
C TYR A 107 -5.30 -4.54 -5.39
N VAL A 108 -5.02 -4.66 -6.68
CA VAL A 108 -5.36 -5.83 -7.47
C VAL A 108 -4.17 -6.27 -8.31
N ALA A 109 -3.69 -7.48 -8.07
CA ALA A 109 -2.75 -8.17 -8.95
C ALA A 109 -3.53 -9.19 -9.79
N LEU A 110 -3.67 -8.93 -11.09
CA LEU A 110 -4.35 -9.80 -12.02
C LEU A 110 -3.31 -10.62 -12.81
N HIS A 111 -3.25 -11.92 -12.57
CA HIS A 111 -2.33 -12.85 -13.21
C HIS A 111 -3.00 -13.53 -14.41
N GLU A 112 -2.56 -13.18 -15.62
CA GLU A 112 -3.00 -13.80 -16.89
C GLU A 112 -1.87 -14.62 -17.52
N GLY A 113 -0.63 -14.16 -17.38
CA GLY A 113 0.56 -14.81 -17.91
C GLY A 113 1.08 -15.95 -17.04
N LYS A 114 1.89 -16.84 -17.64
CA LYS A 114 2.56 -17.93 -16.94
C LYS A 114 3.73 -17.42 -16.11
N LYS A 115 3.95 -18.01 -14.91
CA LYS A 115 5.08 -17.71 -14.03
C LYS A 115 5.17 -16.24 -13.63
N THR A 116 4.05 -15.58 -13.59
CA THR A 116 3.96 -14.18 -13.13
C THR A 116 4.11 -14.10 -11.62
N GLN A 117 4.59 -12.96 -11.11
CA GLN A 117 4.81 -12.78 -9.69
C GLN A 117 4.21 -11.45 -9.22
N SER A 118 3.54 -11.48 -8.06
CA SER A 118 3.09 -10.25 -7.39
C SER A 118 3.42 -10.29 -5.90
N ASN A 119 3.88 -9.14 -5.39
CA ASN A 119 4.03 -8.90 -3.97
C ASN A 119 3.34 -7.57 -3.65
N MET A 120 2.37 -7.60 -2.76
CA MET A 120 1.68 -6.42 -2.24
C MET A 120 1.95 -6.33 -0.75
N GLN A 121 2.57 -5.25 -0.31
CA GLN A 121 2.85 -5.01 1.08
C GLN A 121 2.28 -3.65 1.50
N ALA A 122 1.50 -3.65 2.58
CA ALA A 122 0.99 -2.44 3.18
C ALA A 122 1.37 -2.41 4.66
N GLY A 123 1.92 -1.31 5.13
CA GLY A 123 2.30 -1.18 6.53
C GLY A 123 2.17 0.24 7.02
N GLY A 124 1.83 0.39 8.30
CA GLY A 124 1.71 1.74 8.84
C GLY A 124 1.15 1.82 10.25
N VAL A 125 0.82 3.04 10.61
CA VAL A 125 0.39 3.41 11.96
C VAL A 125 -0.96 4.09 11.90
N LEU A 126 -1.84 3.69 12.83
CA LEU A 126 -3.13 4.32 13.05
C LEU A 126 -3.20 4.87 14.48
N ARG A 127 -3.63 6.13 14.62
CA ARG A 127 -3.86 6.75 15.93
C ARG A 127 -5.14 7.58 15.96
N ASP A 128 -5.55 7.99 17.14
CA ASP A 128 -6.74 8.79 17.42
C ASP A 128 -8.03 8.07 16.99
N HIS A 129 -8.82 8.62 16.07
CA HIS A 129 -10.04 8.04 15.50
C HIS A 129 -9.86 7.61 14.04
N ALA A 130 -8.61 7.39 13.62
CA ALA A 130 -8.29 7.05 12.24
C ALA A 130 -9.06 5.84 11.74
N PHE A 131 -9.46 5.89 10.48
CA PHE A 131 -10.09 4.80 9.77
C PHE A 131 -9.21 4.33 8.62
N LYS A 132 -8.94 3.01 8.54
CA LYS A 132 -8.27 2.41 7.40
C LYS A 132 -9.06 1.20 6.89
N LEU A 133 -9.24 1.14 5.58
CA LEU A 133 -9.71 -0.03 4.86
C LEU A 133 -8.67 -0.42 3.80
N TYR A 134 -8.17 -1.65 3.88
CA TYR A 134 -7.30 -2.24 2.86
C TYR A 134 -8.02 -3.43 2.21
N ARG A 135 -8.07 -3.43 0.89
CA ARG A 135 -8.55 -4.53 0.06
C ARG A 135 -7.42 -4.95 -0.86
N GLY A 136 -6.89 -6.13 -0.63
CA GLY A 136 -5.88 -6.75 -1.48
C GLY A 136 -6.49 -7.92 -2.26
N THR A 137 -6.31 -7.94 -3.56
CA THR A 137 -6.83 -9.01 -4.40
C THR A 137 -5.71 -9.59 -5.26
N ILE A 138 -5.53 -10.90 -5.14
CA ILE A 138 -4.72 -11.69 -6.06
C ILE A 138 -5.67 -12.51 -6.91
N ASP A 139 -5.68 -12.30 -8.21
CA ASP A 139 -6.62 -12.96 -9.13
C ASP A 139 -5.85 -13.75 -10.19
N PHE A 140 -5.84 -15.10 -10.03
CA PHE A 140 -5.20 -16.01 -10.96
C PHE A 140 -6.20 -16.49 -12.01
N LYS A 141 -6.01 -16.05 -13.24
CA LYS A 141 -6.85 -16.44 -14.38
C LYS A 141 -6.43 -17.80 -14.93
N TRP A 142 -7.35 -18.43 -15.64
CA TRP A 142 -7.05 -19.65 -16.39
C TRP A 142 -5.85 -19.42 -17.33
N GLY A 143 -4.86 -20.33 -17.24
CA GLY A 143 -3.63 -20.25 -18.02
C GLY A 143 -2.44 -19.60 -17.30
N ALA A 144 -2.63 -19.01 -16.10
CA ALA A 144 -1.57 -18.40 -15.29
C ALA A 144 -0.65 -19.39 -14.57
N LYS A 145 -0.33 -20.53 -15.20
CA LYS A 145 0.46 -21.62 -14.63
C LYS A 145 1.79 -21.16 -14.04
N GLY A 146 2.08 -21.62 -12.82
CA GLY A 146 3.30 -21.28 -12.08
C GLY A 146 3.32 -19.85 -11.56
N ALA A 147 2.18 -19.17 -11.54
CA ALA A 147 2.09 -17.84 -10.96
C ALA A 147 2.14 -17.87 -9.43
N VAL A 148 2.77 -16.87 -8.83
CA VAL A 148 2.91 -16.70 -7.38
C VAL A 148 2.46 -15.31 -6.99
N GLY A 149 1.57 -15.21 -6.01
CA GLY A 149 1.09 -13.96 -5.47
C GLY A 149 1.19 -13.93 -3.94
N ASN A 150 1.72 -12.84 -3.41
CA ASN A 150 1.85 -12.64 -1.98
C ASN A 150 1.22 -11.29 -1.59
N GLU A 151 0.51 -11.29 -0.48
CA GLU A 151 -0.03 -10.11 0.16
C GLU A 151 0.37 -10.10 1.64
N LYS A 152 0.89 -8.99 2.12
CA LYS A 152 1.26 -8.82 3.52
C LYS A 152 0.81 -7.47 4.03
N GLU A 153 0.27 -7.47 5.25
CA GLU A 153 -0.05 -6.24 5.96
C GLU A 153 0.59 -6.23 7.35
N ASP A 154 1.12 -5.07 7.76
CA ASP A 154 1.69 -4.87 9.10
C ASP A 154 1.23 -3.53 9.68
N VAL A 155 0.30 -3.55 10.62
CA VAL A 155 -0.36 -2.36 11.19
C VAL A 155 -0.06 -2.22 12.67
N LEU A 156 0.34 -1.03 13.08
CA LEU A 156 0.47 -0.65 14.49
C LEU A 156 -0.68 0.28 14.88
N LEU A 157 -1.46 -0.14 15.89
CA LEU A 157 -2.55 0.63 16.47
C LEU A 157 -2.06 1.34 17.73
N LEU A 158 -2.05 2.68 17.71
CA LEU A 158 -1.60 3.50 18.85
C LEU A 158 -2.77 4.02 19.71
N SER A 159 -4.01 3.88 19.25
CA SER A 159 -5.21 4.30 19.98
C SER A 159 -6.28 3.20 19.94
N ASN A 160 -7.18 3.21 20.93
CA ASN A 160 -8.26 2.21 20.99
C ASN A 160 -9.43 2.53 20.07
N ASP A 161 -9.61 3.78 19.68
CA ASP A 161 -10.76 4.26 18.89
C ASP A 161 -10.52 4.20 17.37
N VAL A 162 -9.39 3.64 16.93
CA VAL A 162 -9.08 3.44 15.52
C VAL A 162 -9.93 2.31 14.93
N VAL A 163 -10.29 2.46 13.67
CA VAL A 163 -10.95 1.41 12.89
C VAL A 163 -10.00 0.89 11.82
N ASN A 164 -9.56 -0.36 11.98
CA ASN A 164 -8.71 -1.05 11.03
C ASN A 164 -9.48 -2.20 10.38
N GLN A 165 -9.65 -2.15 9.06
CA GLN A 165 -10.31 -3.19 8.28
C GLN A 165 -9.39 -3.68 7.17
N THR A 166 -9.34 -5.01 7.01
CA THR A 166 -8.55 -5.68 5.97
C THR A 166 -9.39 -6.76 5.32
N ILE A 167 -9.43 -6.75 3.99
CA ILE A 167 -10.20 -7.70 3.20
C ILE A 167 -9.28 -8.31 2.15
N PRO A 168 -8.52 -9.36 2.49
CA PRO A 168 -7.71 -10.10 1.52
C PRO A 168 -8.62 -10.99 0.67
N LEU A 169 -8.33 -11.08 -0.62
CA LEU A 169 -9.08 -11.91 -1.55
C LEU A 169 -8.12 -12.62 -2.52
N ILE A 170 -8.19 -13.97 -2.54
CA ILE A 170 -7.46 -14.78 -3.51
C ILE A 170 -8.47 -15.51 -4.39
N LEU A 171 -8.48 -15.18 -5.69
CA LEU A 171 -9.31 -15.81 -6.70
C LEU A 171 -8.46 -16.76 -7.55
N CYS A 172 -8.80 -18.03 -7.57
CA CYS A 172 -8.04 -19.06 -8.28
C CYS A 172 -8.90 -19.74 -9.34
N ALA A 173 -8.62 -19.44 -10.61
CA ALA A 173 -9.15 -20.18 -11.75
C ALA A 173 -8.13 -21.14 -12.38
N GLU A 174 -6.91 -21.20 -11.86
CA GLU A 174 -5.81 -22.11 -12.28
C GLU A 174 -5.34 -22.91 -11.06
N GLU A 175 -5.04 -24.19 -11.26
CA GLU A 175 -4.62 -25.10 -10.17
C GLU A 175 -3.13 -25.00 -9.83
N ASP A 176 -2.28 -24.73 -10.83
CA ASP A 176 -0.82 -24.65 -10.69
C ASP A 176 -0.41 -23.21 -10.34
N VAL A 177 -0.84 -22.73 -9.17
CA VAL A 177 -0.53 -21.38 -8.67
C VAL A 177 -0.30 -21.39 -7.15
N GLU A 178 0.38 -20.38 -6.64
CA GLU A 178 0.62 -20.18 -5.22
C GLU A 178 0.14 -18.78 -4.81
N GLY A 179 -0.83 -18.73 -3.89
CA GLY A 179 -1.37 -17.48 -3.34
C GLY A 179 -1.25 -17.46 -1.83
N ASN A 180 -0.59 -16.46 -1.29
CA ASN A 180 -0.38 -16.29 0.15
C ASN A 180 -0.87 -14.92 0.62
N HIS A 181 -1.46 -14.89 1.80
CA HIS A 181 -1.71 -13.63 2.50
C HIS A 181 -1.33 -13.74 3.98
N GLY A 182 -0.94 -12.62 4.57
CA GLY A 182 -0.64 -12.50 5.99
C GLY A 182 -0.92 -11.12 6.52
N ALA A 183 -1.45 -11.03 7.74
CA ALA A 183 -1.66 -9.75 8.41
C ALA A 183 -1.10 -9.81 9.84
N THR A 184 -0.35 -8.78 10.22
CA THR A 184 0.11 -8.55 11.58
C THR A 184 -0.51 -7.26 12.08
N ILE A 185 -1.33 -7.35 13.12
CA ILE A 185 -1.96 -6.19 13.73
C ILE A 185 -1.47 -6.13 15.18
N GLY A 186 -0.61 -5.16 15.46
CA GLY A 186 -0.05 -4.91 16.79
C GLY A 186 -0.73 -3.74 17.48
N LYS A 187 -0.85 -3.81 18.79
CA LYS A 187 -1.11 -2.65 19.65
C LYS A 187 0.17 -2.31 20.40
N LEU A 188 0.33 -1.05 20.75
CA LEU A 188 1.39 -0.67 21.66
C LEU A 188 1.13 -1.33 23.03
N ASP A 189 2.11 -2.09 23.50
CA ASP A 189 2.04 -2.76 24.79
C ASP A 189 2.11 -1.72 25.93
N ASP A 190 1.20 -1.81 26.88
CA ASP A 190 1.15 -0.91 28.03
C ASP A 190 2.42 -1.02 28.90
N GLU A 191 3.08 -2.18 28.96
CA GLU A 191 4.34 -2.35 29.66
C GLU A 191 5.48 -1.60 28.95
N LEU A 192 5.54 -1.68 27.62
CA LEU A 192 6.50 -0.94 26.82
C LEU A 192 6.25 0.57 26.93
N LEU A 193 5.00 0.99 26.88
CA LEU A 193 4.61 2.39 27.05
C LEU A 193 5.09 2.91 28.43
N PHE A 194 4.76 2.19 29.51
CA PHE A 194 5.19 2.53 30.87
C PHE A 194 6.73 2.56 31.01
N TYR A 195 7.43 1.60 30.40
CA TYR A 195 8.88 1.58 30.38
C TYR A 195 9.46 2.83 29.74
N LEU A 196 8.96 3.21 28.56
CA LEU A 196 9.45 4.39 27.82
C LEU A 196 9.10 5.70 28.54
N GLU A 197 7.90 5.80 29.14
CA GLU A 197 7.51 6.92 30.00
C GLU A 197 8.44 7.04 31.23
N SER A 198 8.81 5.91 31.86
CA SER A 198 9.74 5.89 32.99
C SER A 198 11.16 6.34 32.60
N ARG A 199 11.50 6.31 31.32
CA ARG A 199 12.76 6.82 30.76
C ARG A 199 12.69 8.29 30.37
N GLY A 200 11.55 8.95 30.63
CA GLY A 200 11.37 10.39 30.43
C GLY A 200 10.79 10.79 29.07
N LEU A 201 10.36 9.83 28.26
CA LEU A 201 9.64 10.12 27.04
C LEU A 201 8.15 10.40 27.35
N ASN A 202 7.58 11.42 26.73
CA ASN A 202 6.14 11.60 26.77
C ASN A 202 5.46 10.75 25.68
N ARG A 203 4.14 10.55 25.77
CA ARG A 203 3.37 9.69 24.84
C ARG A 203 3.54 10.11 23.39
N GLU A 204 3.55 11.40 23.11
CA GLU A 204 3.70 11.90 21.75
C GLU A 204 5.05 11.52 21.14
N GLN A 205 6.12 11.69 21.90
CA GLN A 205 7.47 11.26 21.49
C GLN A 205 7.57 9.75 21.26
N ILE A 206 6.88 8.96 22.12
CA ILE A 206 6.83 7.50 21.94
C ILE A 206 6.10 7.15 20.65
N TYR A 207 4.95 7.78 20.39
CA TYR A 207 4.16 7.53 19.19
C TYR A 207 4.91 7.95 17.92
N GLU A 208 5.58 9.09 17.91
CA GLU A 208 6.45 9.51 16.81
C GLU A 208 7.57 8.52 16.55
N MET A 209 8.27 8.09 17.61
CA MET A 209 9.35 7.12 17.50
C MET A 209 8.86 5.78 16.94
N MET A 210 7.71 5.28 17.40
CA MET A 210 7.13 4.03 16.92
C MET A 210 6.64 4.15 15.47
N ALA A 211 6.07 5.31 15.09
CA ALA A 211 5.67 5.58 13.72
C ALA A 211 6.88 5.60 12.78
N MET A 212 7.95 6.31 13.15
CA MET A 212 9.19 6.35 12.35
C MET A 212 9.86 4.99 12.20
N ALA A 213 9.68 4.07 13.15
CA ALA A 213 10.22 2.71 13.06
C ALA A 213 9.41 1.79 12.12
N LYS A 214 8.18 2.19 11.75
CA LYS A 214 7.27 1.39 10.92
C LYS A 214 7.17 1.89 9.47
N VAL A 215 7.50 3.13 9.22
CA VAL A 215 7.49 3.81 7.89
C VAL A 215 8.92 4.04 7.41
#